data_49b17d42265fcd062c76da3d90b5351c
#
_entry.id   49b17d42265fcd062c76da3d90b5351c
#
_cell.length_a   1.000
_cell.length_b   1.000
_cell.length_c   1.000
_cell.angle_alpha   90.00
_cell.angle_beta   90.00
_cell.angle_gamma   90.00
#
_symmetry.space_group_name_H-M   'P 1'
#
loop_
_entity.id
_entity.type
_entity.pdbx_description
1 polymer ?
#
loop_
_entity_poly.entity_id
_entity_poly.type
_entity_poly.pdbx_seq_one_letter_code
_entity_poly.pdbx_strand_id
1 'polypeptide(L)'
;MNTNCDKSRSVKSPAQKRIDSIDLFKGIAILGIVWKHTFHPQWCDLIHISALFFILSGIFFKDEPFIPFLKKKIRTILIPFLFFYILSYLARMAFYFGHFRTLHGFAWDSLLEIFSISNTPDYLTVNIPLWFLVGLFVMQIIFWCLNRVIPRNKYRSCWFLVILAALYAGYGTIESWHTPFMFNIAIECLPYFIAGNLFGLQIARFLSKSSLKYLLAPTCFALFIGFQYLPIDISILAFIKALTIFLAILSLLSCFENSCSMIWTTVRYFGKSSLFIMGIHVLLLAPI
;
A
#
# COMPACT_ATOMS: atom_id res chain seq x y z
N MET A 1 36.81 14.35 -1.15
CA MET A 1 36.17 15.13 -0.07
C MET A 1 35.35 14.17 0.78
N ASN A 2 35.93 13.68 1.88
CA ASN A 2 35.27 12.81 2.86
C ASN A 2 34.44 13.67 3.80
N THR A 3 33.14 13.78 3.55
CA THR A 3 32.22 14.35 4.52
C THR A 3 31.85 13.28 5.53
N ASN A 4 32.48 13.30 6.70
CA ASN A 4 32.05 12.55 7.87
C ASN A 4 30.61 12.92 8.19
N CYS A 5 29.67 12.01 7.90
CA CYS A 5 28.28 12.10 8.33
C CYS A 5 28.27 11.98 9.87
N ASP A 6 28.03 13.09 10.54
CA ASP A 6 28.16 13.27 11.98
C ASP A 6 27.36 12.24 12.76
N LYS A 7 28.06 11.51 13.64
CA LYS A 7 27.54 10.45 14.49
C LYS A 7 26.80 10.98 15.73
N SER A 8 25.97 11.99 15.63
CA SER A 8 25.09 12.36 16.75
C SER A 8 23.82 11.49 16.77
N ARG A 9 24.00 10.17 16.88
CA ARG A 9 22.91 9.26 17.23
C ARG A 9 22.78 9.21 18.75
N SER A 10 21.85 10.01 19.30
CA SER A 10 21.34 9.80 20.66
C SER A 10 20.97 8.31 20.83
N VAL A 11 21.49 7.68 21.89
CA VAL A 11 21.17 6.32 22.31
C VAL A 11 19.68 6.26 22.65
N LYS A 12 18.84 6.02 21.64
CA LYS A 12 17.44 5.63 21.84
C LYS A 12 17.42 4.14 22.10
N SER A 13 16.56 3.70 23.06
CA SER A 13 16.24 2.32 23.43
C SER A 13 16.20 1.39 22.21
N PRO A 14 16.28 0.04 22.33
CA PRO A 14 16.31 -0.89 21.21
C PRO A 14 14.95 -0.95 20.49
N ALA A 15 14.47 0.20 20.01
CA ALA A 15 13.44 0.28 18.99
C ALA A 15 13.95 -0.49 17.78
N GLN A 16 13.20 -1.45 17.35
CA GLN A 16 13.44 -2.29 16.17
C GLN A 16 14.12 -1.44 15.07
N LYS A 17 15.40 -1.75 14.79
CA LYS A 17 16.25 -0.94 13.89
C LYS A 17 15.48 -0.71 12.59
N ARG A 18 15.20 0.53 12.30
CA ARG A 18 14.42 0.93 11.11
C ARG A 18 15.18 0.51 9.86
N ILE A 19 14.52 -0.13 8.93
CA ILE A 19 15.12 -0.59 7.68
C ILE A 19 14.88 0.51 6.66
N ASP A 20 15.96 1.23 6.32
CA ASP A 20 15.90 2.42 5.46
C ASP A 20 15.41 2.09 4.05
N SER A 21 15.69 0.90 3.52
CA SER A 21 15.21 0.45 2.22
C SER A 21 13.67 0.38 2.14
N ILE A 22 12.99 0.10 3.25
CA ILE A 22 11.52 0.11 3.29
C ILE A 22 10.96 1.54 3.23
N ASP A 23 11.61 2.50 3.88
CA ASP A 23 11.21 3.91 3.77
C ASP A 23 11.46 4.46 2.37
N LEU A 24 12.58 4.07 1.73
CA LEU A 24 12.83 4.37 0.33
C LEU A 24 11.76 3.77 -0.58
N PHE A 25 11.39 2.50 -0.32
CA PHE A 25 10.34 1.82 -1.10
C PHE A 25 9.01 2.57 -1.02
N LYS A 26 8.57 2.94 0.20
CA LYS A 26 7.36 3.74 0.39
C LYS A 26 7.42 5.07 -0.37
N GLY A 27 8.60 5.71 -0.37
CA GLY A 27 8.81 6.97 -1.08
C GLY A 27 8.68 6.81 -2.59
N ILE A 28 9.30 5.81 -3.19
CA ILE A 28 9.15 5.53 -4.63
C ILE A 28 7.71 5.13 -4.96
N ALA A 29 7.09 4.28 -4.14
CA ALA A 29 5.72 3.81 -4.38
C ALA A 29 4.71 4.97 -4.30
N ILE A 30 4.83 5.89 -3.34
CA ILE A 30 3.91 7.04 -3.26
C ILE A 30 4.12 8.02 -4.42
N LEU A 31 5.35 8.25 -4.85
CA LEU A 31 5.65 9.03 -6.05
C LEU A 31 5.05 8.39 -7.29
N GLY A 32 5.10 7.06 -7.40
CA GLY A 32 4.45 6.30 -8.48
C GLY A 32 2.93 6.46 -8.49
N ILE A 33 2.28 6.49 -7.32
CA ILE A 33 0.83 6.76 -7.22
C ILE A 33 0.51 8.18 -7.70
N VAL A 34 1.24 9.19 -7.22
CA VAL A 34 1.05 10.58 -7.65
C VAL A 34 1.25 10.69 -9.17
N TRP A 35 2.31 10.08 -9.69
CA TRP A 35 2.58 10.04 -11.13
C TRP A 35 1.45 9.39 -11.93
N LYS A 36 0.91 8.26 -11.45
CA LYS A 36 -0.23 7.58 -12.07
C LYS A 36 -1.45 8.49 -12.17
N HIS A 37 -1.79 9.19 -11.09
CA HIS A 37 -2.95 10.08 -11.06
C HIS A 37 -2.74 11.39 -11.82
N THR A 38 -1.48 11.80 -12.06
CA THR A 38 -1.17 13.04 -12.82
C THR A 38 -1.16 12.79 -14.32
N PHE A 39 -0.50 11.73 -14.76
CA PHE A 39 -0.17 11.52 -16.18
C PHE A 39 -0.87 10.31 -16.80
N HIS A 40 -1.55 9.48 -16.00
CA HIS A 40 -2.24 8.25 -16.42
C HIS A 40 -1.44 7.33 -17.37
N PRO A 41 -0.13 7.10 -17.13
CA PRO A 41 0.65 6.31 -18.04
C PRO A 41 0.26 4.82 -17.93
N GLN A 42 -0.02 4.17 -19.06
CA GLN A 42 -0.45 2.76 -19.13
C GLN A 42 0.50 1.79 -18.41
N TRP A 43 1.82 2.05 -18.39
CA TRP A 43 2.78 1.20 -17.68
C TRP A 43 2.58 1.17 -16.16
N CYS A 44 1.96 2.20 -15.56
CA CYS A 44 1.65 2.19 -14.13
C CYS A 44 0.61 1.13 -13.77
N ASP A 45 -0.26 0.75 -14.68
CA ASP A 45 -1.26 -0.31 -14.46
C ASP A 45 -0.59 -1.68 -14.40
N LEU A 46 0.52 -1.86 -15.12
CA LEU A 46 1.30 -3.10 -15.10
C LEU A 46 1.93 -3.40 -13.74
N ILE A 47 2.27 -2.36 -12.95
CA ILE A 47 3.02 -2.52 -11.70
C ILE A 47 2.11 -2.85 -10.51
N HIS A 48 0.79 -2.63 -10.59
CA HIS A 48 -0.14 -2.80 -9.47
C HIS A 48 0.36 -2.15 -8.16
N ILE A 49 0.67 -0.85 -8.22
CA ILE A 49 1.35 -0.11 -7.12
C ILE A 49 0.61 -0.26 -5.77
N SER A 50 -0.73 -0.32 -5.77
CA SER A 50 -1.52 -0.55 -4.57
C SER A 50 -1.19 -1.89 -3.89
N ALA A 51 -0.95 -2.96 -4.67
CA ALA A 51 -0.55 -4.26 -4.14
C ALA A 51 0.78 -4.17 -3.38
N LEU A 52 1.73 -3.35 -3.85
CA LEU A 52 3.01 -3.12 -3.18
C LEU A 52 2.82 -2.50 -1.78
N PHE A 53 1.87 -1.57 -1.63
CA PHE A 53 1.54 -1.01 -0.32
C PHE A 53 0.87 -2.00 0.62
N PHE A 54 0.07 -2.94 0.09
CA PHE A 54 -0.49 -4.02 0.92
C PHE A 54 0.60 -4.97 1.41
N ILE A 55 1.58 -5.34 0.56
CA ILE A 55 2.76 -6.12 0.98
C ILE A 55 3.52 -5.37 2.10
N LEU A 56 3.83 -4.10 1.88
CA LEU A 56 4.51 -3.27 2.88
C LEU A 56 3.73 -3.18 4.20
N SER A 57 2.42 -3.09 4.15
CA SER A 57 1.56 -3.03 5.33
C SER A 57 1.58 -4.35 6.11
N GLY A 58 1.67 -5.47 5.42
CA GLY A 58 1.83 -6.80 6.01
C GLY A 58 3.13 -6.94 6.82
N ILE A 59 4.24 -6.35 6.35
CA ILE A 59 5.54 -6.34 7.05
C ILE A 59 5.42 -5.74 8.46
N PHE A 60 4.57 -4.73 8.62
CA PHE A 60 4.44 -3.99 9.87
C PHE A 60 3.26 -4.45 10.75
N PHE A 61 2.58 -5.52 10.36
CA PHE A 61 1.51 -6.05 11.20
C PHE A 61 2.10 -6.58 12.52
N LYS A 62 1.46 -6.17 13.62
CA LYS A 62 1.78 -6.67 14.97
C LYS A 62 0.56 -7.36 15.54
N ASP A 63 0.78 -8.55 16.07
CA ASP A 63 -0.25 -9.31 16.77
C ASP A 63 -0.44 -8.75 18.19
N GLU A 64 -1.49 -7.96 18.35
CA GLU A 64 -1.88 -7.30 19.60
C GLU A 64 -3.29 -7.77 20.00
N PRO A 65 -3.72 -7.65 21.27
CA PRO A 65 -5.11 -7.89 21.66
C PRO A 65 -6.07 -6.98 20.85
N PHE A 66 -7.33 -7.45 20.65
CA PHE A 66 -8.27 -6.80 19.72
C PHE A 66 -8.50 -5.32 20.01
N ILE A 67 -8.80 -4.96 21.26
CA ILE A 67 -9.14 -3.59 21.61
C ILE A 67 -7.96 -2.61 21.39
N PRO A 68 -6.74 -2.87 21.89
CA PRO A 68 -5.56 -2.06 21.56
C PRO A 68 -5.28 -1.99 20.05
N PHE A 69 -5.39 -3.13 19.36
CA PHE A 69 -5.22 -3.19 17.90
C PHE A 69 -6.23 -2.30 17.19
N LEU A 70 -7.53 -2.44 17.48
CA LEU A 70 -8.60 -1.69 16.84
C LEU A 70 -8.46 -0.17 17.10
N LYS A 71 -8.24 0.22 18.37
CA LYS A 71 -8.00 1.63 18.73
C LYS A 71 -6.85 2.24 17.96
N LYS A 72 -5.75 1.48 17.81
CA LYS A 72 -4.58 1.90 17.04
C LYS A 72 -4.91 2.06 15.56
N LYS A 73 -5.67 1.11 14.94
CA LYS A 73 -6.03 1.18 13.53
C LYS A 73 -7.04 2.29 13.24
N ILE A 74 -8.00 2.51 14.10
CA ILE A 74 -8.89 3.67 14.03
C ILE A 74 -8.06 4.96 14.01
N ARG A 75 -7.13 5.13 14.96
CA ARG A 75 -6.30 6.34 15.06
C ARG A 75 -5.35 6.53 13.89
N THR A 76 -4.79 5.47 13.34
CA THR A 76 -3.72 5.55 12.32
C THR A 76 -4.21 5.43 10.89
N ILE A 77 -5.43 4.92 10.66
CA ILE A 77 -5.99 4.72 9.32
C ILE A 77 -7.34 5.43 9.18
N LEU A 78 -8.30 5.11 10.06
CA LEU A 78 -9.68 5.58 9.90
C LEU A 78 -9.81 7.09 10.17
N ILE A 79 -9.19 7.62 11.24
CA ILE A 79 -9.22 9.07 11.51
C ILE A 79 -8.53 9.86 10.38
N PRO A 80 -7.32 9.52 9.90
CA PRO A 80 -6.74 10.16 8.72
C PRO A 80 -7.62 10.05 7.47
N PHE A 81 -8.24 8.90 7.23
CA PHE A 81 -9.19 8.73 6.14
C PHE A 81 -10.33 9.74 6.22
N LEU A 82 -11.04 9.81 7.35
CA LEU A 82 -12.15 10.74 7.55
C LEU A 82 -11.69 12.20 7.43
N PHE A 83 -10.53 12.53 7.99
CA PHE A 83 -9.95 13.87 7.88
C PHE A 83 -9.74 14.28 6.41
N PHE A 84 -9.06 13.45 5.62
CA PHE A 84 -8.80 13.76 4.22
C PHE A 84 -10.07 13.71 3.36
N TYR A 85 -11.02 12.84 3.69
CA TYR A 85 -12.29 12.76 2.99
C TYR A 85 -13.10 14.04 3.18
N ILE A 86 -13.27 14.49 4.43
CA ILE A 86 -13.98 15.74 4.76
C ILE A 86 -13.24 16.95 4.15
N LEU A 87 -11.91 16.99 4.25
CA LEU A 87 -11.11 18.06 3.65
C LEU A 87 -11.31 18.12 2.13
N SER A 88 -11.33 16.98 1.46
CA SER A 88 -11.56 16.89 0.01
C SER A 88 -12.98 17.33 -0.36
N TYR A 89 -13.96 16.93 0.42
CA TYR A 89 -15.34 17.35 0.23
C TYR A 89 -15.51 18.87 0.37
N LEU A 90 -14.94 19.46 1.41
CA LEU A 90 -14.98 20.90 1.63
C LEU A 90 -14.24 21.69 0.53
N ALA A 91 -13.09 21.18 0.09
CA ALA A 91 -12.34 21.78 -1.00
C ALA A 91 -13.14 21.74 -2.32
N ARG A 92 -13.78 20.61 -2.64
CA ARG A 92 -14.66 20.48 -3.80
C ARG A 92 -15.87 21.43 -3.73
N MET A 93 -16.48 21.53 -2.54
CA MET A 93 -17.59 22.45 -2.31
C MET A 93 -17.17 23.92 -2.48
N ALA A 94 -16.06 24.31 -1.87
CA ALA A 94 -15.52 25.68 -1.99
C ALA A 94 -15.20 26.04 -3.43
N PHE A 95 -14.64 25.10 -4.17
CA PHE A 95 -14.32 25.29 -5.56
C PHE A 95 -15.57 25.38 -6.42
N TYR A 96 -16.53 24.49 -6.25
CA TYR A 96 -17.82 24.55 -6.95
C TYR A 96 -18.48 25.92 -6.76
N PHE A 97 -18.54 26.40 -5.49
CA PHE A 97 -19.05 27.73 -5.19
C PHE A 97 -18.22 28.85 -5.83
N GLY A 98 -16.91 28.73 -5.82
CA GLY A 98 -16.00 29.70 -6.48
C GLY A 98 -16.28 29.85 -7.98
N HIS A 99 -16.57 28.72 -8.64
CA HIS A 99 -16.81 28.67 -10.08
C HIS A 99 -18.25 29.11 -10.45
N PHE A 100 -19.25 28.53 -9.79
CA PHE A 100 -20.66 28.75 -10.14
C PHE A 100 -21.35 29.87 -9.34
N ARG A 101 -20.72 30.37 -8.28
CA ARG A 101 -21.27 31.38 -7.35
C ARG A 101 -22.57 30.93 -6.68
N THR A 102 -22.88 29.64 -6.70
CA THR A 102 -24.06 29.03 -6.09
C THR A 102 -23.72 27.60 -5.68
N LEU A 103 -24.44 27.05 -4.72
CA LEU A 103 -24.37 25.62 -4.34
C LEU A 103 -25.55 24.82 -4.91
N HIS A 104 -26.37 25.44 -5.75
CA HIS A 104 -27.44 24.72 -6.43
C HIS A 104 -26.86 23.74 -7.44
N GLY A 105 -27.25 22.46 -7.33
CA GLY A 105 -26.69 21.38 -8.16
C GLY A 105 -25.38 20.77 -7.62
N PHE A 106 -24.89 21.21 -6.46
CA PHE A 106 -23.77 20.53 -5.80
C PHE A 106 -24.16 19.12 -5.34
N ALA A 107 -23.29 18.15 -5.53
CA ALA A 107 -23.54 16.75 -5.15
C ALA A 107 -23.36 16.53 -3.64
N TRP A 108 -24.40 16.86 -2.87
CA TRP A 108 -24.40 16.73 -1.40
C TRP A 108 -24.32 15.29 -0.93
N ASP A 109 -24.88 14.36 -1.70
CA ASP A 109 -24.89 12.92 -1.48
C ASP A 109 -23.50 12.31 -1.51
N SER A 110 -22.53 12.96 -2.18
CA SER A 110 -21.14 12.49 -2.21
C SER A 110 -20.50 12.43 -0.83
N LEU A 111 -21.03 13.14 0.19
CA LEU A 111 -20.57 12.98 1.57
C LEU A 111 -20.86 11.59 2.14
N LEU A 112 -21.93 10.93 1.66
CA LEU A 112 -22.39 9.64 2.15
C LEU A 112 -21.83 8.45 1.35
N GLU A 113 -21.05 8.70 0.30
CA GLU A 113 -20.45 7.65 -0.53
C GLU A 113 -19.63 6.63 0.27
N ILE A 114 -19.06 7.01 1.43
CA ILE A 114 -18.33 6.10 2.32
C ILE A 114 -19.17 4.91 2.79
N PHE A 115 -20.51 5.05 2.79
CA PHE A 115 -21.44 3.98 3.16
C PHE A 115 -21.99 3.21 1.96
N SER A 116 -21.57 3.56 0.75
CA SER A 116 -22.04 2.93 -0.47
C SER A 116 -21.58 1.47 -0.56
N ILE A 117 -22.41 0.67 -1.22
CA ILE A 117 -22.08 -0.72 -1.58
C ILE A 117 -21.49 -0.69 -2.98
N SER A 118 -20.24 -1.09 -3.11
CA SER A 118 -19.55 -1.09 -4.40
C SER A 118 -18.50 -2.20 -4.46
N ASN A 119 -18.22 -2.66 -5.66
CA ASN A 119 -17.12 -3.58 -5.96
C ASN A 119 -15.93 -2.89 -6.65
N THR A 120 -16.00 -1.56 -6.82
CA THR A 120 -14.94 -0.80 -7.48
C THR A 120 -14.44 0.35 -6.59
N PRO A 121 -13.16 0.74 -6.69
CA PRO A 121 -12.60 1.87 -5.95
C PRO A 121 -13.24 3.22 -6.28
N ASP A 122 -13.86 3.36 -7.45
CA ASP A 122 -14.33 4.63 -8.01
C ASP A 122 -15.59 5.18 -7.31
N TYR A 123 -16.14 4.45 -6.34
CA TYR A 123 -17.30 4.90 -5.56
C TYR A 123 -17.00 6.13 -4.70
N LEU A 124 -15.75 6.38 -4.32
CA LEU A 124 -15.33 7.58 -3.58
C LEU A 124 -15.01 8.71 -4.55
N THR A 125 -16.03 9.31 -5.16
CA THR A 125 -15.85 10.35 -6.20
C THR A 125 -15.16 11.60 -5.70
N VAL A 126 -15.24 11.88 -4.40
CA VAL A 126 -14.62 13.05 -3.75
C VAL A 126 -13.09 12.94 -3.74
N ASN A 127 -12.57 11.74 -3.46
CA ASN A 127 -11.13 11.47 -3.43
C ASN A 127 -10.90 9.97 -3.59
N ILE A 128 -10.87 9.53 -4.85
CA ILE A 128 -10.76 8.10 -5.21
C ILE A 128 -9.63 7.38 -4.47
N PRO A 129 -8.36 7.85 -4.44
CA PRO A 129 -7.27 7.14 -3.76
C PRO A 129 -7.50 6.79 -2.29
N LEU A 130 -8.44 7.43 -1.62
CA LEU A 130 -8.74 7.12 -0.22
C LEU A 130 -9.38 5.73 -0.02
N TRP A 131 -9.89 5.11 -1.10
CA TRP A 131 -10.38 3.72 -1.05
C TRP A 131 -9.36 2.77 -0.43
N PHE A 132 -8.07 3.02 -0.70
CA PHE A 132 -6.97 2.21 -0.18
C PHE A 132 -6.95 2.17 1.35
N LEU A 133 -7.25 3.27 2.04
CA LEU A 133 -7.29 3.32 3.51
C LEU A 133 -8.45 2.50 4.06
N VAL A 134 -9.62 2.57 3.42
CA VAL A 134 -10.79 1.77 3.81
C VAL A 134 -10.49 0.29 3.62
N GLY A 135 -10.02 -0.10 2.43
CA GLY A 135 -9.61 -1.47 2.13
C GLY A 135 -8.53 -1.98 3.08
N LEU A 136 -7.51 -1.16 3.37
CA LEU A 136 -6.44 -1.50 4.32
C LEU A 136 -6.96 -1.70 5.75
N PHE A 137 -7.91 -0.87 6.21
CA PHE A 137 -8.50 -1.00 7.54
C PHE A 137 -9.28 -2.31 7.65
N VAL A 138 -10.17 -2.59 6.70
CA VAL A 138 -10.97 -3.81 6.67
C VAL A 138 -10.08 -5.05 6.56
N MET A 139 -9.10 -5.04 5.64
CA MET A 139 -8.17 -6.14 5.45
C MET A 139 -7.37 -6.47 6.71
N GLN A 140 -6.93 -5.46 7.46
CA GLN A 140 -6.20 -5.69 8.70
C GLN A 140 -7.08 -6.33 9.79
N ILE A 141 -8.38 -6.02 9.82
CA ILE A 141 -9.34 -6.69 10.70
C ILE A 141 -9.50 -8.16 10.28
N ILE A 142 -9.72 -8.41 8.98
CA ILE A 142 -9.83 -9.77 8.44
C ILE A 142 -8.57 -10.58 8.79
N PHE A 143 -7.39 -10.02 8.53
CA PHE A 143 -6.13 -10.69 8.83
C PHE A 143 -5.96 -10.92 10.33
N TRP A 144 -6.36 -9.99 11.20
CA TRP A 144 -6.34 -10.18 12.65
C TRP A 144 -7.21 -11.37 13.06
N CYS A 145 -8.43 -11.50 12.52
CA CYS A 145 -9.32 -12.64 12.77
C CYS A 145 -8.69 -13.96 12.30
N LEU A 146 -8.18 -14.00 11.07
CA LEU A 146 -7.48 -15.17 10.53
C LEU A 146 -6.28 -15.58 11.41
N ASN A 147 -5.53 -14.60 11.87
CA ASN A 147 -4.36 -14.81 12.72
C ASN A 147 -4.72 -15.44 14.09
N ARG A 148 -5.98 -15.33 14.53
CA ARG A 148 -6.51 -15.95 15.76
C ARG A 148 -7.04 -17.36 15.52
N VAL A 149 -7.63 -17.60 14.36
CA VAL A 149 -8.20 -18.92 14.00
C VAL A 149 -7.08 -19.89 13.61
N ILE A 150 -6.03 -19.42 12.94
CA ILE A 150 -4.93 -20.27 12.49
C ILE A 150 -4.06 -20.72 13.67
N PRO A 151 -3.84 -22.05 13.85
CA PRO A 151 -3.01 -22.57 14.92
C PRO A 151 -1.59 -22.01 14.91
N ARG A 152 -1.06 -21.68 16.09
CA ARG A 152 0.31 -21.14 16.27
C ARG A 152 1.33 -22.27 16.39
N ASN A 153 1.36 -23.18 15.42
CA ASN A 153 2.29 -24.30 15.35
C ASN A 153 3.31 -24.11 14.21
N LYS A 154 4.19 -25.09 14.05
CA LYS A 154 5.22 -25.11 12.97
C LYS A 154 4.62 -25.08 11.55
N TYR A 155 3.35 -25.47 11.39
CA TYR A 155 2.64 -25.49 10.10
C TYR A 155 1.85 -24.21 9.81
N ARG A 156 2.02 -23.17 10.61
CA ARG A 156 1.27 -21.90 10.44
C ARG A 156 1.40 -21.31 9.05
N SER A 157 2.61 -21.29 8.48
CA SER A 157 2.84 -20.80 7.12
C SER A 157 2.09 -21.63 6.08
N CYS A 158 2.00 -22.96 6.29
CA CYS A 158 1.23 -23.85 5.41
C CYS A 158 -0.26 -23.51 5.44
N TRP A 159 -0.84 -23.21 6.62
CA TRP A 159 -2.23 -22.76 6.71
C TRP A 159 -2.48 -21.47 5.96
N PHE A 160 -1.57 -20.51 6.04
CA PHE A 160 -1.68 -19.29 5.23
C PHE A 160 -1.57 -19.57 3.73
N LEU A 161 -0.73 -20.51 3.30
CA LEU A 161 -0.66 -20.93 1.90
C LEU A 161 -1.95 -21.61 1.42
N VAL A 162 -2.58 -22.43 2.27
CA VAL A 162 -3.89 -23.03 1.96
C VAL A 162 -4.96 -21.96 1.80
N ILE A 163 -5.02 -20.96 2.69
CA ILE A 163 -5.95 -19.83 2.59
C ILE A 163 -5.67 -19.06 1.30
N LEU A 164 -4.41 -18.82 0.99
CA LEU A 164 -4.00 -18.16 -0.23
C LEU A 164 -4.52 -18.89 -1.48
N ALA A 165 -4.30 -20.20 -1.53
CA ALA A 165 -4.78 -21.04 -2.62
C ALA A 165 -6.32 -21.01 -2.75
N ALA A 166 -7.04 -21.06 -1.60
CA ALA A 166 -8.50 -20.99 -1.58
C ALA A 166 -9.02 -19.62 -2.07
N LEU A 167 -8.35 -18.52 -1.70
CA LEU A 167 -8.71 -17.19 -2.18
C LEU A 167 -8.51 -17.08 -3.69
N TYR A 168 -7.43 -17.62 -4.26
CA TYR A 168 -7.23 -17.61 -5.70
C TYR A 168 -8.18 -18.53 -6.45
N ALA A 169 -8.55 -19.67 -5.86
CA ALA A 169 -9.57 -20.53 -6.45
C ALA A 169 -10.96 -19.88 -6.49
N GLY A 170 -11.27 -19.05 -5.49
CA GLY A 170 -12.54 -18.33 -5.39
C GLY A 170 -12.52 -16.91 -5.99
N TYR A 171 -11.42 -16.46 -6.60
CA TYR A 171 -11.22 -15.07 -7.01
C TYR A 171 -12.36 -14.52 -7.87
N GLY A 172 -12.74 -15.19 -8.94
CA GLY A 172 -13.81 -14.72 -9.83
C GLY A 172 -15.18 -14.57 -9.15
N THR A 173 -15.44 -15.35 -8.10
CA THR A 173 -16.64 -15.18 -7.26
C THR A 173 -16.53 -13.94 -6.38
N ILE A 174 -15.36 -13.71 -5.77
CA ILE A 174 -15.12 -12.58 -4.85
C ILE A 174 -15.19 -11.24 -5.60
N GLU A 175 -14.61 -11.18 -6.79
CA GLU A 175 -14.60 -9.99 -7.64
C GLU A 175 -16.01 -9.50 -7.98
N SER A 176 -16.96 -10.42 -8.15
CA SER A 176 -18.36 -10.08 -8.45
C SER A 176 -19.16 -9.56 -7.24
N TRP A 177 -18.62 -9.64 -6.03
CA TRP A 177 -19.34 -9.22 -4.83
C TRP A 177 -19.47 -7.71 -4.74
N HIS A 178 -20.69 -7.25 -4.47
CA HIS A 178 -20.96 -5.86 -4.13
C HIS A 178 -21.09 -5.76 -2.60
N THR A 179 -20.07 -5.20 -1.97
CA THR A 179 -19.99 -5.18 -0.50
C THR A 179 -19.73 -3.77 0.02
N PRO A 180 -20.23 -3.43 1.22
CA PRO A 180 -19.88 -2.16 1.85
C PRO A 180 -18.40 -2.15 2.27
N PHE A 181 -17.85 -0.94 2.40
CA PHE A 181 -16.51 -0.71 2.95
C PHE A 181 -15.39 -1.45 2.25
N MET A 182 -15.50 -1.71 0.94
CA MET A 182 -14.46 -2.37 0.14
C MET A 182 -14.08 -3.77 0.65
N PHE A 183 -15.03 -4.51 1.22
CA PHE A 183 -14.76 -5.82 1.82
C PHE A 183 -14.27 -6.84 0.79
N ASN A 184 -14.86 -6.87 -0.42
CA ASN A 184 -14.40 -7.71 -1.54
C ASN A 184 -12.94 -7.41 -1.90
N ILE A 185 -12.60 -6.12 -2.11
CA ILE A 185 -11.24 -5.70 -2.45
C ILE A 185 -10.27 -6.01 -1.30
N ALA A 186 -10.70 -5.86 -0.05
CA ALA A 186 -9.88 -6.24 1.10
C ALA A 186 -9.53 -7.74 1.09
N ILE A 187 -10.46 -8.61 0.67
CA ILE A 187 -10.20 -10.05 0.51
C ILE A 187 -9.27 -10.31 -0.69
N GLU A 188 -9.51 -9.66 -1.82
CA GLU A 188 -8.67 -9.79 -3.02
C GLU A 188 -7.22 -9.36 -2.77
N CYS A 189 -7.02 -8.32 -1.97
CA CYS A 189 -5.70 -7.82 -1.60
C CYS A 189 -5.04 -8.57 -0.44
N LEU A 190 -5.77 -9.43 0.26
CA LEU A 190 -5.27 -10.19 1.41
C LEU A 190 -4.04 -11.06 1.10
N PRO A 191 -3.91 -11.71 -0.06
CA PRO A 191 -2.72 -12.45 -0.46
C PRO A 191 -1.43 -11.63 -0.38
N TYR A 192 -1.46 -10.40 -0.86
CA TYR A 192 -0.31 -9.49 -0.83
C TYR A 192 0.11 -9.15 0.61
N PHE A 193 -0.88 -8.92 1.47
CA PHE A 193 -0.64 -8.64 2.87
C PHE A 193 -0.05 -9.85 3.61
N ILE A 194 -0.59 -11.05 3.36
CA ILE A 194 -0.07 -12.32 3.90
C ILE A 194 1.39 -12.50 3.49
N ALA A 195 1.72 -12.32 2.20
CA ALA A 195 3.09 -12.45 1.71
C ALA A 195 4.04 -11.46 2.41
N GLY A 196 3.61 -10.21 2.57
CA GLY A 196 4.36 -9.20 3.31
C GLY A 196 4.59 -9.59 4.77
N ASN A 197 3.58 -10.13 5.45
CA ASN A 197 3.66 -10.56 6.85
C ASN A 197 4.58 -11.77 7.05
N LEU A 198 4.48 -12.78 6.16
CA LEU A 198 5.26 -14.00 6.28
C LEU A 198 6.73 -13.83 5.94
N PHE A 199 7.03 -13.08 4.88
CA PHE A 199 8.36 -13.07 4.27
C PHE A 199 9.01 -11.69 4.19
N GLY A 200 8.23 -10.63 4.14
CA GLY A 200 8.72 -9.30 3.77
C GLY A 200 9.83 -8.77 4.67
N LEU A 201 9.73 -8.93 5.99
CA LEU A 201 10.75 -8.45 6.93
C LEU A 201 12.05 -9.26 6.83
N GLN A 202 11.94 -10.59 6.66
CA GLN A 202 13.09 -11.46 6.53
C GLN A 202 13.85 -11.15 5.23
N ILE A 203 13.12 -10.99 4.13
CA ILE A 203 13.68 -10.62 2.83
C ILE A 203 14.37 -9.25 2.91
N ALA A 204 13.73 -8.25 3.48
CA ALA A 204 14.33 -6.93 3.61
C ALA A 204 15.62 -6.94 4.43
N ARG A 205 15.66 -7.68 5.54
CA ARG A 205 16.86 -7.85 6.37
C ARG A 205 17.96 -8.64 5.67
N PHE A 206 17.58 -9.65 4.90
CA PHE A 206 18.53 -10.45 4.13
C PHE A 206 19.17 -9.58 3.04
N LEU A 207 18.39 -8.85 2.25
CA LEU A 207 18.87 -7.98 1.19
C LEU A 207 19.76 -6.84 1.70
N SER A 208 19.47 -6.29 2.87
CA SER A 208 20.30 -5.23 3.45
C SER A 208 21.73 -5.67 3.73
N LYS A 209 21.96 -6.98 3.95
CA LYS A 209 23.27 -7.54 4.31
C LYS A 209 23.92 -8.32 3.16
N SER A 210 23.14 -8.83 2.21
CA SER A 210 23.61 -9.72 1.15
C SER A 210 24.02 -8.96 -0.11
N SER A 211 25.07 -9.41 -0.76
CA SER A 211 25.46 -8.96 -2.11
C SER A 211 24.53 -9.50 -3.20
N LEU A 212 23.71 -10.50 -2.92
CA LEU A 212 22.71 -11.03 -3.87
C LEU A 212 21.72 -9.98 -4.36
N LYS A 213 21.53 -8.87 -3.65
CA LYS A 213 20.69 -7.75 -4.11
C LYS A 213 21.10 -7.21 -5.48
N TYR A 214 22.40 -7.21 -5.82
CA TYR A 214 22.89 -6.73 -7.11
C TYR A 214 22.50 -7.65 -8.28
N LEU A 215 22.33 -8.94 -8.01
CA LEU A 215 21.85 -9.91 -8.99
C LEU A 215 20.33 -10.00 -9.02
N LEU A 216 19.68 -9.99 -7.85
CA LEU A 216 18.22 -10.12 -7.73
C LEU A 216 17.47 -8.95 -8.35
N ALA A 217 17.97 -7.72 -8.23
CA ALA A 217 17.31 -6.55 -8.79
C ALA A 217 17.10 -6.68 -10.32
N PRO A 218 18.15 -6.85 -11.16
CA PRO A 218 17.98 -6.97 -12.60
C PRO A 218 17.27 -8.27 -13.00
N THR A 219 17.52 -9.39 -12.30
CA THR A 219 16.85 -10.67 -12.62
C THR A 219 15.36 -10.61 -12.38
N CYS A 220 14.91 -10.11 -11.23
CA CYS A 220 13.49 -9.97 -10.94
C CYS A 220 12.83 -8.93 -11.88
N PHE A 221 13.55 -7.86 -12.25
CA PHE A 221 13.02 -6.89 -13.21
C PHE A 221 12.85 -7.51 -14.61
N ALA A 222 13.82 -8.28 -15.08
CA ALA A 222 13.71 -9.00 -16.33
C ALA A 222 12.57 -10.03 -16.33
N LEU A 223 12.41 -10.78 -15.23
CA LEU A 223 11.29 -11.72 -15.06
C LEU A 223 9.95 -10.97 -15.06
N PHE A 224 9.85 -9.84 -14.36
CA PHE A 224 8.62 -9.02 -14.37
C PHE A 224 8.24 -8.59 -15.79
N ILE A 225 9.22 -8.10 -16.57
CA ILE A 225 8.99 -7.76 -17.98
C ILE A 225 8.56 -9.00 -18.77
N GLY A 226 9.24 -10.13 -18.61
CA GLY A 226 8.90 -11.38 -19.30
C GLY A 226 7.45 -11.83 -19.02
N PHE A 227 6.99 -11.70 -17.77
CA PHE A 227 5.63 -12.03 -17.38
C PHE A 227 4.56 -11.14 -18.03
N GLN A 228 4.90 -9.94 -18.55
CA GLN A 228 3.93 -9.12 -19.27
C GLN A 228 3.59 -9.67 -20.65
N TYR A 229 4.46 -10.48 -21.25
CA TYR A 229 4.25 -11.08 -22.56
C TYR A 229 3.54 -12.44 -22.50
N LEU A 230 3.25 -12.97 -21.31
CA LEU A 230 2.49 -14.20 -21.18
C LEU A 230 1.01 -13.92 -21.46
N PRO A 231 0.39 -14.62 -22.42
CA PRO A 231 -1.02 -14.43 -22.77
C PRO A 231 -1.95 -15.15 -21.79
N ILE A 232 -1.69 -14.98 -20.49
CA ILE A 232 -2.40 -15.68 -19.42
C ILE A 232 -2.96 -14.62 -18.49
N ASP A 233 -4.27 -14.50 -18.47
CA ASP A 233 -4.99 -13.62 -17.54
C ASP A 233 -5.53 -14.45 -16.37
N ILE A 234 -4.63 -14.78 -15.44
CA ILE A 234 -4.95 -15.51 -14.23
C ILE A 234 -4.54 -14.67 -13.03
N SER A 235 -5.40 -14.57 -12.03
CA SER A 235 -5.17 -13.81 -10.78
C SER A 235 -3.85 -14.19 -10.08
N ILE A 236 -3.46 -15.47 -10.16
CA ILE A 236 -2.19 -15.94 -9.60
C ILE A 236 -0.99 -15.32 -10.32
N LEU A 237 -1.08 -15.09 -11.62
CA LEU A 237 -0.01 -14.42 -12.37
C LEU A 237 0.11 -12.95 -11.97
N ALA A 238 -0.99 -12.25 -11.71
CA ALA A 238 -0.98 -10.89 -11.18
C ALA A 238 -0.27 -10.83 -9.82
N PHE A 239 -0.51 -11.82 -8.95
CA PHE A 239 0.19 -11.94 -7.67
C PHE A 239 1.69 -12.18 -7.86
N ILE A 240 2.08 -13.10 -8.75
CA ILE A 240 3.49 -13.39 -9.03
C ILE A 240 4.19 -12.14 -9.61
N LYS A 241 3.54 -11.42 -10.53
CA LYS A 241 4.03 -10.15 -11.07
C LYS A 241 4.29 -9.12 -9.97
N ALA A 242 3.32 -8.94 -9.05
CA ALA A 242 3.46 -8.01 -7.93
C ALA A 242 4.58 -8.39 -6.96
N LEU A 243 4.74 -9.68 -6.64
CA LEU A 243 5.85 -10.15 -5.81
C LEU A 243 7.20 -9.96 -6.51
N THR A 244 7.26 -10.23 -7.81
CA THR A 244 8.49 -10.12 -8.59
C THR A 244 8.95 -8.66 -8.67
N ILE A 245 8.05 -7.73 -8.98
CA ILE A 245 8.39 -6.30 -9.01
C ILE A 245 8.68 -5.75 -7.61
N PHE A 246 8.00 -6.24 -6.57
CA PHE A 246 8.31 -5.91 -5.19
C PHE A 246 9.74 -6.30 -4.83
N LEU A 247 10.18 -7.52 -5.17
CA LEU A 247 11.53 -7.99 -4.93
C LEU A 247 12.57 -7.20 -5.74
N ALA A 248 12.28 -6.88 -7.00
CA ALA A 248 13.16 -6.08 -7.85
C ALA A 248 13.41 -4.70 -7.25
N ILE A 249 12.34 -3.97 -6.88
CA ILE A 249 12.42 -2.63 -6.30
C ILE A 249 13.10 -2.69 -4.93
N LEU A 250 12.73 -3.62 -4.05
CA LEU A 250 13.33 -3.75 -2.72
C LEU A 250 14.83 -4.07 -2.81
N SER A 251 15.23 -4.96 -3.72
CA SER A 251 16.64 -5.31 -3.96
C SER A 251 17.44 -4.09 -4.46
N LEU A 252 16.88 -3.37 -5.44
CA LEU A 252 17.48 -2.14 -5.96
C LEU A 252 17.65 -1.09 -4.86
N LEU A 253 16.61 -0.81 -4.09
CA LEU A 253 16.65 0.21 -3.04
C LEU A 253 17.53 -0.17 -1.86
N SER A 254 17.74 -1.48 -1.62
CA SER A 254 18.70 -1.95 -0.62
C SER A 254 20.17 -1.62 -0.99
N CYS A 255 20.45 -1.30 -2.25
CA CYS A 255 21.76 -0.79 -2.67
C CYS A 255 22.02 0.65 -2.20
N PHE A 256 20.94 1.42 -1.98
CA PHE A 256 20.99 2.84 -1.57
C PHE A 256 20.63 3.07 -0.10
N GLU A 257 20.50 2.01 0.69
CA GLU A 257 20.05 2.05 2.09
C GLU A 257 20.88 3.01 2.95
N ASN A 258 22.20 3.07 2.73
CA ASN A 258 23.11 3.94 3.49
C ASN A 258 23.51 5.22 2.74
N SER A 259 22.88 5.51 1.61
CA SER A 259 23.20 6.71 0.83
C SER A 259 22.72 7.97 1.54
N CYS A 260 23.64 8.92 1.73
CA CYS A 260 23.37 10.24 2.30
C CYS A 260 23.09 11.29 1.22
N SER A 261 22.95 10.92 -0.05
CA SER A 261 22.66 11.90 -1.10
C SER A 261 21.31 12.59 -0.86
N MET A 262 21.19 13.82 -1.28
CA MET A 262 19.98 14.65 -1.12
C MET A 262 18.75 13.94 -1.73
N ILE A 263 18.91 13.29 -2.89
CA ILE A 263 17.83 12.58 -3.58
C ILE A 263 17.26 11.47 -2.69
N TRP A 264 18.11 10.58 -2.17
CA TRP A 264 17.65 9.45 -1.35
C TRP A 264 17.11 9.89 0.01
N THR A 265 17.63 10.99 0.56
CA THR A 265 17.10 11.60 1.79
C THR A 265 15.69 12.15 1.56
N THR A 266 15.45 12.80 0.43
CA THR A 266 14.14 13.30 0.03
C THR A 266 13.15 12.16 -0.21
N VAL A 267 13.57 11.10 -0.90
CA VAL A 267 12.73 9.91 -1.12
C VAL A 267 12.33 9.25 0.21
N ARG A 268 13.26 9.12 1.18
CA ARG A 268 12.92 8.64 2.53
C ARG A 268 11.91 9.53 3.24
N TYR A 269 12.03 10.84 3.08
CA TYR A 269 11.07 11.79 3.64
C TYR A 269 9.68 11.58 3.06
N PHE A 270 9.55 11.42 1.74
CA PHE A 270 8.28 11.07 1.10
C PHE A 270 7.73 9.74 1.61
N GLY A 271 8.58 8.73 1.81
CA GLY A 271 8.16 7.46 2.40
C GLY A 271 7.59 7.60 3.81
N LYS A 272 8.15 8.48 4.64
CA LYS A 272 7.64 8.79 5.98
C LYS A 272 6.32 9.55 5.93
N SER A 273 6.13 10.39 4.93
CA SER A 273 4.97 11.25 4.73
C SER A 273 3.94 10.64 3.75
N SER A 274 4.09 9.37 3.37
CA SER A 274 3.31 8.74 2.31
C SER A 274 1.80 8.80 2.53
N LEU A 275 1.34 8.66 3.78
CA LEU A 275 -0.07 8.78 4.13
C LEU A 275 -0.63 10.18 3.86
N PHE A 276 0.14 11.22 4.24
CA PHE A 276 -0.25 12.60 4.01
C PHE A 276 -0.29 12.92 2.51
N ILE A 277 0.75 12.52 1.77
CA ILE A 277 0.82 12.71 0.31
C ILE A 277 -0.36 12.01 -0.36
N MET A 278 -0.68 10.77 0.05
CA MET A 278 -1.82 10.03 -0.49
C MET A 278 -3.15 10.74 -0.24
N GLY A 279 -3.31 11.37 0.92
CA GLY A 279 -4.55 12.08 1.27
C GLY A 279 -4.78 13.37 0.47
N ILE A 280 -3.71 14.09 0.12
CA ILE A 280 -3.83 15.44 -0.44
C ILE A 280 -3.51 15.54 -1.94
N HIS A 281 -2.81 14.56 -2.55
CA HIS A 281 -2.31 14.74 -3.92
C HIS A 281 -3.43 14.96 -4.94
N VAL A 282 -4.59 14.31 -4.78
CA VAL A 282 -5.72 14.54 -5.68
C VAL A 282 -6.28 15.95 -5.56
N LEU A 283 -6.30 16.52 -4.34
CA LEU A 283 -6.73 17.91 -4.14
C LEU A 283 -5.81 18.92 -4.86
N LEU A 284 -4.53 18.57 -5.00
CA LEU A 284 -3.53 19.43 -5.66
C LEU A 284 -3.49 19.23 -7.18
N LEU A 285 -3.89 18.05 -7.65
CA LEU A 285 -3.82 17.65 -9.06
C LEU A 285 -5.15 17.81 -9.80
N ALA A 286 -6.27 17.77 -9.08
CA ALA A 286 -7.55 17.97 -9.72
C ALA A 286 -7.57 19.36 -10.34
N PRO A 287 -7.53 19.48 -11.68
CA PRO A 287 -8.11 20.65 -12.31
C PRO A 287 -9.58 20.51 -11.98
N ILE A 288 -9.90 21.27 -11.33
CA ILE A 288 -11.13 21.47 -10.73
C ILE A 288 -12.12 21.73 -11.83
#